data_743d4440ac5855d0c95505eef44d8aa7
#
_entry.id   743d4440ac5855d0c95505eef44d8aa7
#
_cell.length_a   1.000
_cell.length_b   1.000
_cell.length_c   1.000
_cell.angle_alpha   90.00
_cell.angle_beta   90.00
_cell.angle_gamma   90.00
#
_symmetry.space_group_name_H-M   'P 1'
#
loop_
_entity.id
_entity.type
_entity.pdbx_description
1 polymer ?
#
loop_
_entity_poly.entity_id
_entity_poly.type
_entity_poly.pdbx_seq_one_letter_code
_entity_poly.pdbx_strand_id
1 'polypeptide(L)'
;PGRAWVPDSGAHDAEWFKPTFDDSSWIPGTNGAGYEVGEGFEKLISPSFNFVEQMHNKATSLYMRFPFDIDDLDAINATKNLLLQMKCDDGFVAYINGHEVARMNAPENTRWDSRATSSGDDGANSSFSSFNISPHKDKLHQGRNLLAIHGLNISPESTDFLMVAGLQTNEHDYVDAIWEVIDEEAFYKFWALEGLLSFWDGYTGNRNNYFIYLNPGTGKLHFMPWGADCLFEK
;
A
#
# COMPACT_ATOMS: atom_id res chain seq x y z
N PRO A 1 -1.56 2.21 18.75
CA PRO A 1 -0.34 1.73 19.40
C PRO A 1 -0.02 0.32 18.94
N GLY A 2 1.27 0.00 18.88
CA GLY A 2 1.78 -1.30 18.48
C GLY A 2 3.11 -1.61 19.16
N ARG A 3 3.77 -2.65 18.70
CA ARG A 3 5.10 -3.05 19.13
C ARG A 3 5.95 -3.39 17.91
N ALA A 4 7.25 -3.09 18.00
CA ALA A 4 8.19 -3.42 16.93
C ALA A 4 9.51 -3.95 17.48
N TRP A 5 10.19 -4.76 16.68
CA TRP A 5 11.46 -5.39 17.04
C TRP A 5 12.29 -5.65 15.78
N VAL A 6 13.56 -5.29 15.83
CA VAL A 6 14.56 -5.69 14.84
C VAL A 6 15.06 -7.07 15.24
N PRO A 7 14.73 -8.14 14.48
CA PRO A 7 15.09 -9.49 14.85
C PRO A 7 16.61 -9.72 14.74
N ASP A 8 17.15 -10.52 15.64
CA ASP A 8 18.57 -10.88 15.73
C ASP A 8 18.84 -12.36 15.45
N SER A 9 17.78 -13.15 15.31
CA SER A 9 17.85 -14.58 15.04
C SER A 9 16.53 -15.11 14.47
N GLY A 10 16.58 -16.32 13.87
CA GLY A 10 15.39 -17.01 13.32
C GLY A 10 14.53 -17.73 14.36
N ALA A 11 14.77 -17.54 15.65
CA ALA A 11 14.07 -18.26 16.71
C ALA A 11 12.54 -18.09 16.67
N HIS A 12 12.06 -16.97 16.15
CA HIS A 12 10.64 -16.60 16.09
C HIS A 12 10.05 -16.57 14.67
N ASP A 13 10.79 -16.93 13.63
CA ASP A 13 10.37 -16.83 12.23
C ASP A 13 9.01 -17.46 11.93
N ALA A 14 8.64 -18.54 12.66
CA ALA A 14 7.40 -19.28 12.43
C ALA A 14 6.20 -18.79 13.28
N GLU A 15 6.38 -17.83 14.20
CA GLU A 15 5.33 -17.53 15.19
C GLU A 15 5.12 -16.05 15.51
N TRP A 16 6.09 -15.17 15.27
CA TRP A 16 6.03 -13.75 15.66
C TRP A 16 4.77 -13.02 15.10
N PHE A 17 4.23 -13.47 13.96
CA PHE A 17 3.05 -12.88 13.31
C PHE A 17 1.71 -13.47 13.80
N LYS A 18 1.74 -14.44 14.73
CA LYS A 18 0.54 -15.07 15.28
C LYS A 18 -0.02 -14.28 16.47
N PRO A 19 -1.35 -14.22 16.66
CA PRO A 19 -1.95 -13.52 17.81
C PRO A 19 -1.48 -14.02 19.18
N THR A 20 -1.07 -15.30 19.28
CA THR A 20 -0.65 -15.94 20.52
C THR A 20 0.80 -15.64 20.92
N PHE A 21 1.58 -15.00 20.05
CA PHE A 21 2.97 -14.67 20.33
C PHE A 21 3.06 -13.56 21.41
N ASP A 22 3.95 -13.75 22.39
CA ASP A 22 4.22 -12.75 23.43
C ASP A 22 5.25 -11.73 22.93
N ASP A 23 4.79 -10.53 22.63
CA ASP A 23 5.58 -9.38 22.19
C ASP A 23 5.86 -8.37 23.32
N SER A 24 5.64 -8.75 24.58
CA SER A 24 5.74 -7.85 25.73
C SER A 24 7.13 -7.21 25.89
N SER A 25 8.19 -7.89 25.43
CA SER A 25 9.58 -7.41 25.43
C SER A 25 9.91 -6.47 24.27
N TRP A 26 9.05 -6.35 23.25
CA TRP A 26 9.29 -5.50 22.08
C TRP A 26 9.08 -4.02 22.41
N ILE A 27 9.69 -3.15 21.61
CA ILE A 27 9.57 -1.71 21.77
C ILE A 27 8.13 -1.27 21.52
N PRO A 28 7.46 -0.64 22.48
CA PRO A 28 6.13 -0.09 22.28
C PRO A 28 6.17 1.23 21.52
N GLY A 29 5.21 1.48 20.65
CA GLY A 29 5.17 2.73 19.91
C GLY A 29 3.89 2.95 19.12
N THR A 30 3.94 3.95 18.25
CA THR A 30 2.87 4.31 17.34
C THR A 30 3.30 4.07 15.89
N ASN A 31 2.34 3.97 14.97
CA ASN A 31 2.57 3.76 13.55
C ASN A 31 3.54 4.80 12.95
N GLY A 32 4.27 4.39 11.91
CA GLY A 32 5.39 5.12 11.33
C GLY A 32 6.72 4.63 11.90
N ALA A 33 7.16 3.44 11.45
CA ALA A 33 8.40 2.82 11.88
C ALA A 33 9.46 2.92 10.78
N GLY A 34 10.71 3.13 11.16
CA GLY A 34 11.81 3.19 10.20
C GLY A 34 12.97 4.03 10.68
N TYR A 35 13.75 4.55 9.75
CA TYR A 35 14.80 5.53 9.99
C TYR A 35 15.09 6.35 8.74
N GLU A 36 15.73 7.50 8.94
CA GLU A 36 16.23 8.40 7.90
C GLU A 36 17.56 8.98 8.37
N VAL A 37 18.60 8.82 7.57
CA VAL A 37 19.96 9.39 7.86
C VAL A 37 20.16 10.70 7.10
N GLY A 38 19.39 10.89 6.02
CA GLY A 38 19.38 12.09 5.19
C GLY A 38 18.17 12.98 5.46
N GLU A 39 17.44 13.29 4.40
CA GLU A 39 16.18 14.05 4.41
C GLU A 39 15.15 13.32 3.57
N GLY A 40 13.94 13.10 4.10
CA GLY A 40 12.84 12.45 3.37
C GLY A 40 11.72 12.00 4.30
N PHE A 41 11.95 10.95 5.05
CA PHE A 41 10.91 10.27 5.83
C PHE A 41 10.82 10.69 7.30
N GLU A 42 11.67 11.56 7.80
CA GLU A 42 11.78 11.91 9.23
C GLU A 42 10.45 12.37 9.84
N LYS A 43 9.58 13.03 9.06
CA LYS A 43 8.25 13.48 9.52
C LYS A 43 7.21 12.35 9.58
N LEU A 44 7.48 11.22 8.93
CA LEU A 44 6.60 10.06 8.90
C LEU A 44 6.99 9.02 9.94
N ILE A 45 8.20 9.13 10.51
CA ILE A 45 8.73 8.21 11.50
C ILE A 45 8.35 8.69 12.91
N SER A 46 7.67 7.82 13.63
CA SER A 46 7.37 8.07 15.05
C SER A 46 8.66 8.05 15.88
N PRO A 47 8.86 9.00 16.81
CA PRO A 47 10.04 8.99 17.67
C PRO A 47 10.24 7.70 18.47
N SER A 48 9.15 6.98 18.79
CA SER A 48 9.21 5.69 19.49
C SER A 48 9.59 4.52 18.58
N PHE A 49 9.48 4.70 17.27
CA PHE A 49 9.77 3.68 16.24
C PHE A 49 10.86 4.12 15.27
N ASN A 50 11.80 4.95 15.75
CA ASN A 50 13.03 5.25 15.03
C ASN A 50 14.06 4.16 15.33
N PHE A 51 14.43 3.40 14.31
CA PHE A 51 15.30 2.23 14.39
C PHE A 51 16.69 2.44 13.79
N VAL A 52 17.15 3.70 13.62
CA VAL A 52 18.46 3.99 12.99
C VAL A 52 19.61 3.24 13.70
N GLU A 53 19.63 3.21 15.02
CA GLU A 53 20.68 2.54 15.80
C GLU A 53 20.63 1.01 15.69
N GLN A 54 19.47 0.43 15.42
CA GLN A 54 19.29 -1.02 15.31
C GLN A 54 19.42 -1.54 13.90
N MET A 55 19.06 -0.75 12.88
CA MET A 55 18.98 -1.21 11.49
C MET A 55 20.09 -0.68 10.60
N HIS A 56 20.41 0.64 10.63
CA HIS A 56 21.40 1.22 9.72
C HIS A 56 22.78 0.58 9.90
N ASN A 57 23.34 0.05 8.80
CA ASN A 57 24.56 -0.74 8.73
C ASN A 57 24.53 -2.06 9.55
N LYS A 58 23.35 -2.57 9.92
CA LYS A 58 23.23 -3.76 10.79
C LYS A 58 22.19 -4.78 10.34
N ALA A 59 20.96 -4.34 10.02
CA ALA A 59 19.84 -5.23 9.76
C ALA A 59 18.94 -4.70 8.63
N THR A 60 18.23 -5.62 8.00
CA THR A 60 17.31 -5.32 6.87
C THR A 60 15.87 -5.63 7.18
N SER A 61 15.59 -6.26 8.32
CA SER A 61 14.25 -6.72 8.71
C SER A 61 13.75 -6.00 9.96
N LEU A 62 12.46 -5.66 9.95
CA LEU A 62 11.73 -5.11 11.10
C LEU A 62 10.41 -5.86 11.25
N TYR A 63 10.13 -6.40 12.42
CA TYR A 63 8.83 -6.98 12.77
C TYR A 63 7.99 -5.96 13.51
N MET A 64 6.74 -5.78 13.08
CA MET A 64 5.78 -4.88 13.69
C MET A 64 4.47 -5.60 13.96
N ARG A 65 3.83 -5.27 15.07
CA ARG A 65 2.56 -5.86 15.52
C ARG A 65 1.62 -4.76 16.00
N PHE A 66 0.46 -4.66 15.37
CA PHE A 66 -0.57 -3.67 15.65
C PHE A 66 -1.87 -4.39 16.00
N PRO A 67 -2.17 -4.60 17.28
CA PRO A 67 -3.47 -5.10 17.69
C PRO A 67 -4.55 -4.03 17.45
N PHE A 68 -5.72 -4.46 16.96
CA PHE A 68 -6.88 -3.61 16.74
C PHE A 68 -8.17 -4.36 17.08
N ASP A 69 -9.24 -3.64 17.35
CA ASP A 69 -10.53 -4.21 17.71
C ASP A 69 -11.57 -3.93 16.61
N ILE A 70 -12.42 -4.90 16.33
CA ILE A 70 -13.57 -4.79 15.43
C ILE A 70 -14.83 -4.88 16.29
N ASP A 71 -15.57 -3.77 16.38
CA ASP A 71 -16.81 -3.68 17.16
C ASP A 71 -17.99 -4.32 16.42
N ASP A 72 -18.00 -4.26 15.09
CA ASP A 72 -19.06 -4.81 14.24
C ASP A 72 -18.44 -5.52 13.01
N LEU A 73 -18.31 -6.83 13.10
CA LEU A 73 -17.77 -7.65 12.02
C LEU A 73 -18.73 -7.75 10.83
N ASP A 74 -20.04 -7.72 11.07
CA ASP A 74 -21.03 -7.77 9.99
C ASP A 74 -20.99 -6.50 9.16
N ALA A 75 -20.77 -5.33 9.79
CA ALA A 75 -20.53 -4.09 9.06
C ALA A 75 -19.27 -4.17 8.18
N ILE A 76 -18.16 -4.75 8.67
CA ILE A 76 -16.94 -4.95 7.86
C ILE A 76 -17.21 -5.92 6.70
N ASN A 77 -17.94 -7.00 6.94
CA ASN A 77 -18.28 -7.99 5.91
C ASN A 77 -19.21 -7.42 4.84
N ALA A 78 -20.07 -6.48 5.21
CA ALA A 78 -20.99 -5.79 4.30
C ALA A 78 -20.29 -4.78 3.38
N THR A 79 -19.09 -4.27 3.74
CA THR A 79 -18.34 -3.37 2.86
C THR A 79 -17.88 -4.10 1.60
N LYS A 80 -17.73 -3.40 0.49
CA LYS A 80 -17.24 -4.00 -0.75
C LYS A 80 -15.77 -4.38 -0.63
N ASN A 81 -14.95 -3.47 -0.15
CA ASN A 81 -13.51 -3.65 -0.06
C ASN A 81 -12.97 -3.49 1.36
N LEU A 82 -11.98 -4.32 1.67
CA LEU A 82 -11.04 -4.15 2.76
C LEU A 82 -9.65 -3.91 2.15
N LEU A 83 -9.06 -2.78 2.47
CA LEU A 83 -7.80 -2.32 1.91
C LEU A 83 -6.73 -2.23 2.99
N LEU A 84 -5.55 -2.77 2.71
CA LEU A 84 -4.34 -2.45 3.45
C LEU A 84 -3.67 -1.26 2.75
N GLN A 85 -3.51 -0.17 3.47
CA GLN A 85 -2.83 1.05 3.04
C GLN A 85 -1.40 1.01 3.56
N MET A 86 -0.42 1.11 2.66
CA MET A 86 0.99 1.08 3.03
C MET A 86 1.75 2.28 2.46
N LYS A 87 2.58 2.92 3.28
CA LYS A 87 3.78 3.62 2.80
C LYS A 87 4.95 2.74 3.18
N CYS A 88 5.70 2.30 2.20
CA CYS A 88 6.71 1.28 2.38
C CYS A 88 7.92 1.58 1.54
N ASP A 89 9.06 1.53 2.17
CA ASP A 89 10.39 1.60 1.59
C ASP A 89 11.27 0.53 2.24
N ASP A 90 11.62 -0.59 1.58
CA ASP A 90 11.47 -0.99 0.16
C ASP A 90 10.38 -2.06 -0.05
N GLY A 91 10.20 -2.97 0.89
CA GLY A 91 9.33 -4.14 0.76
C GLY A 91 8.67 -4.56 2.07
N PHE A 92 7.63 -5.38 1.98
CA PHE A 92 6.95 -5.92 3.16
C PHE A 92 6.23 -7.23 2.89
N VAL A 93 5.92 -7.94 3.99
CA VAL A 93 4.86 -8.97 4.05
C VAL A 93 3.92 -8.62 5.20
N ALA A 94 2.62 -8.62 4.95
CA ALA A 94 1.58 -8.31 5.93
C ALA A 94 0.72 -9.54 6.25
N TYR A 95 0.35 -9.66 7.53
CA TYR A 95 -0.45 -10.76 8.06
C TYR A 95 -1.63 -10.23 8.86
N ILE A 96 -2.80 -10.84 8.70
CA ILE A 96 -3.95 -10.67 9.58
C ILE A 96 -4.14 -11.96 10.37
N ASN A 97 -4.09 -11.87 11.70
CA ASN A 97 -4.30 -12.99 12.61
C ASN A 97 -3.46 -14.23 12.27
N GLY A 98 -2.22 -14.03 11.80
CA GLY A 98 -1.29 -15.11 11.44
C GLY A 98 -1.40 -15.61 10.00
N HIS A 99 -2.27 -15.03 9.18
CA HIS A 99 -2.45 -15.38 7.77
C HIS A 99 -1.87 -14.26 6.89
N GLU A 100 -1.00 -14.60 5.95
CA GLU A 100 -0.50 -13.64 4.98
C GLU A 100 -1.65 -13.09 4.11
N VAL A 101 -1.70 -11.78 3.96
CA VAL A 101 -2.76 -11.08 3.22
C VAL A 101 -2.24 -10.20 2.09
N ALA A 102 -0.99 -9.75 2.18
CA ALA A 102 -0.34 -8.96 1.13
C ALA A 102 1.18 -9.05 1.24
N ARG A 103 1.85 -8.86 0.11
CA ARG A 103 3.32 -8.68 0.04
C ARG A 103 3.71 -7.77 -1.12
N MET A 104 4.84 -7.12 -0.98
CA MET A 104 5.48 -6.33 -2.03
C MET A 104 6.99 -6.42 -1.87
N ASN A 105 7.70 -6.59 -2.98
CA ASN A 105 9.18 -6.66 -3.01
C ASN A 105 9.78 -7.61 -1.96
N ALA A 106 9.11 -8.73 -1.67
CA ALA A 106 9.52 -9.69 -0.67
C ALA A 106 9.90 -11.04 -1.30
N PRO A 107 10.93 -11.75 -0.81
CA PRO A 107 11.24 -13.10 -1.26
C PRO A 107 10.10 -14.06 -0.90
N GLU A 108 9.98 -15.17 -1.64
CA GLU A 108 8.93 -16.19 -1.42
C GLU A 108 8.89 -16.68 0.04
N ASN A 109 10.05 -16.98 0.61
CA ASN A 109 10.20 -17.41 2.00
C ASN A 109 10.98 -16.34 2.78
N THR A 110 10.30 -15.63 3.65
CA THR A 110 10.91 -14.61 4.50
C THR A 110 11.44 -15.19 5.79
N ARG A 111 12.58 -14.66 6.22
CA ARG A 111 13.27 -14.99 7.47
C ARG A 111 13.66 -13.70 8.18
N TRP A 112 14.10 -13.81 9.40
CA TRP A 112 14.55 -12.70 10.23
C TRP A 112 15.59 -11.77 9.59
N ASP A 113 16.42 -12.30 8.67
CA ASP A 113 17.50 -11.61 7.96
C ASP A 113 17.17 -11.33 6.48
N SER A 114 15.90 -11.46 6.08
CA SER A 114 15.47 -11.23 4.70
C SER A 114 15.65 -9.76 4.29
N ARG A 115 15.80 -9.56 2.98
CA ARG A 115 15.88 -8.24 2.34
C ARG A 115 14.78 -8.08 1.33
N ALA A 116 14.46 -6.83 1.00
CA ALA A 116 13.62 -6.55 -0.15
C ALA A 116 14.27 -7.08 -1.46
N THR A 117 13.44 -7.49 -2.42
CA THR A 117 13.90 -8.02 -3.71
C THR A 117 14.14 -6.93 -4.76
N SER A 118 13.66 -5.72 -4.50
CA SER A 118 13.91 -4.51 -5.29
C SER A 118 13.79 -3.28 -4.39
N SER A 119 14.49 -2.20 -4.76
CA SER A 119 14.33 -0.90 -4.10
C SER A 119 12.97 -0.30 -4.40
N GLY A 120 12.44 0.47 -3.46
CA GLY A 120 11.29 1.34 -3.63
C GLY A 120 11.63 2.56 -4.50
N ASP A 121 10.61 3.40 -4.74
CA ASP A 121 10.76 4.74 -5.32
C ASP A 121 10.46 5.74 -4.20
N ASP A 122 11.48 6.41 -3.67
CA ASP A 122 11.38 7.33 -2.52
C ASP A 122 10.33 8.41 -2.75
N GLY A 123 10.16 8.88 -4.00
CA GLY A 123 9.13 9.85 -4.37
C GLY A 123 7.72 9.27 -4.29
N ALA A 124 7.51 8.03 -4.69
CA ALA A 124 6.23 7.32 -4.61
C ALA A 124 5.93 6.84 -3.19
N ASN A 125 6.94 6.49 -2.40
CA ASN A 125 6.82 5.96 -1.03
C ASN A 125 6.26 6.99 -0.04
N SER A 126 6.23 8.27 -0.39
CA SER A 126 5.55 9.34 0.37
C SER A 126 4.02 9.24 0.33
N SER A 127 3.46 8.52 -0.65
CA SER A 127 2.02 8.30 -0.82
C SER A 127 1.60 6.90 -0.36
N PHE A 128 0.33 6.71 0.01
CA PHE A 128 -0.19 5.39 0.32
C PHE A 128 -0.42 4.57 -0.95
N SER A 129 0.12 3.35 -0.95
CA SER A 129 -0.26 2.29 -1.89
C SER A 129 -1.36 1.44 -1.26
N SER A 130 -2.40 1.11 -2.04
CA SER A 130 -3.56 0.34 -1.58
C SER A 130 -3.48 -1.10 -2.07
N PHE A 131 -3.59 -2.05 -1.14
CA PHE A 131 -3.63 -3.48 -1.43
C PHE A 131 -5.02 -4.03 -1.08
N ASN A 132 -5.72 -4.58 -2.05
CA ASN A 132 -7.03 -5.17 -1.82
C ASN A 132 -6.88 -6.52 -1.11
N ILE A 133 -7.23 -6.55 0.17
CA ILE A 133 -7.20 -7.74 1.03
C ILE A 133 -8.61 -8.27 1.34
N SER A 134 -9.64 -7.86 0.58
CA SER A 134 -11.02 -8.33 0.74
C SER A 134 -11.17 -9.85 0.71
N PRO A 135 -10.38 -10.63 -0.09
CA PRO A 135 -10.42 -12.09 -0.06
C PRO A 135 -10.07 -12.71 1.30
N HIS A 136 -9.48 -11.92 2.21
CA HIS A 136 -9.05 -12.36 3.53
C HIS A 136 -9.95 -11.85 4.67
N LYS A 137 -11.14 -11.32 4.38
CA LYS A 137 -12.11 -10.89 5.42
C LYS A 137 -12.48 -12.03 6.37
N ASP A 138 -12.48 -13.27 5.88
CA ASP A 138 -12.70 -14.49 6.67
C ASP A 138 -11.65 -14.74 7.77
N LYS A 139 -10.54 -14.01 7.76
CA LYS A 139 -9.50 -14.06 8.80
C LYS A 139 -9.74 -13.07 9.93
N LEU A 140 -10.71 -12.16 9.78
CA LEU A 140 -11.09 -11.22 10.83
C LEU A 140 -12.06 -11.83 11.83
N HIS A 141 -12.03 -11.32 13.06
CA HIS A 141 -12.90 -11.74 14.15
C HIS A 141 -13.59 -10.55 14.80
N GLN A 142 -14.76 -10.76 15.36
CA GLN A 142 -15.37 -9.81 16.31
C GLN A 142 -14.42 -9.62 17.51
N GLY A 143 -14.18 -8.38 17.92
CA GLY A 143 -13.25 -8.04 18.98
C GLY A 143 -11.80 -7.98 18.52
N ARG A 144 -10.87 -8.56 19.30
CA ARG A 144 -9.42 -8.37 19.14
C ARG A 144 -8.86 -9.07 17.90
N ASN A 145 -8.15 -8.33 17.08
CA ASN A 145 -7.41 -8.78 15.91
C ASN A 145 -5.97 -8.29 15.95
N LEU A 146 -5.13 -8.81 15.06
CA LEU A 146 -3.73 -8.44 14.90
C LEU A 146 -3.40 -8.19 13.43
N LEU A 147 -2.85 -7.00 13.13
CA LEU A 147 -2.08 -6.74 11.91
C LEU A 147 -0.61 -6.89 12.25
N ALA A 148 0.09 -7.84 11.64
CA ALA A 148 1.53 -8.00 11.77
C ALA A 148 2.22 -7.71 10.44
N ILE A 149 3.36 -7.03 10.45
CA ILE A 149 4.09 -6.60 9.26
C ILE A 149 5.57 -6.95 9.40
N HIS A 150 6.11 -7.64 8.42
CA HIS A 150 7.53 -7.80 8.21
C HIS A 150 7.99 -6.73 7.23
N GLY A 151 8.62 -5.68 7.69
CA GLY A 151 9.25 -4.67 6.85
C GLY A 151 10.63 -5.13 6.40
N LEU A 152 10.96 -4.88 5.13
CA LEU A 152 12.17 -5.35 4.46
C LEU A 152 12.87 -4.18 3.79
N ASN A 153 14.10 -3.90 4.20
CA ASN A 153 15.00 -2.97 3.53
C ASN A 153 15.80 -3.69 2.44
N ILE A 154 16.22 -3.00 1.41
CA ILE A 154 17.04 -3.56 0.30
C ILE A 154 18.44 -3.92 0.77
N SER A 155 19.03 -3.14 1.64
CA SER A 155 20.37 -3.38 2.19
C SER A 155 20.54 -2.78 3.59
N PRO A 156 21.49 -3.28 4.40
CA PRO A 156 21.82 -2.66 5.69
C PRO A 156 22.40 -1.24 5.54
N GLU A 157 23.07 -0.97 4.41
CA GLU A 157 23.72 0.30 4.09
C GLU A 157 22.76 1.37 3.57
N SER A 158 21.46 1.04 3.35
CA SER A 158 20.47 2.03 2.95
C SER A 158 20.42 3.18 3.95
N THR A 159 20.24 4.39 3.45
CA THR A 159 20.18 5.61 4.27
C THR A 159 18.81 5.82 4.91
N ASP A 160 17.83 5.04 4.49
CA ASP A 160 16.43 5.18 4.87
C ASP A 160 15.72 3.83 4.97
N PHE A 161 14.55 3.86 5.57
CA PHE A 161 13.59 2.76 5.65
C PHE A 161 12.29 3.30 6.25
N LEU A 162 11.15 2.96 5.64
CA LEU A 162 9.85 3.44 6.10
C LEU A 162 8.79 2.35 6.05
N MET A 163 8.03 2.22 7.14
CA MET A 163 6.81 1.41 7.23
C MET A 163 5.70 2.20 7.93
N VAL A 164 4.66 2.57 7.17
CA VAL A 164 3.40 3.12 7.71
C VAL A 164 2.25 2.27 7.19
N ALA A 165 1.41 1.76 8.06
CA ALA A 165 0.32 0.87 7.71
C ALA A 165 -1.02 1.37 8.20
N GLY A 166 -2.10 1.06 7.47
CA GLY A 166 -3.46 1.31 7.89
C GLY A 166 -4.41 0.30 7.27
N LEU A 167 -5.55 0.08 7.92
CA LEU A 167 -6.67 -0.68 7.37
C LEU A 167 -7.80 0.28 7.06
N GLN A 168 -8.40 0.12 5.89
CA GLN A 168 -9.51 0.93 5.42
C GLN A 168 -10.56 0.04 4.79
N THR A 169 -11.82 0.31 5.08
CA THR A 169 -12.94 -0.24 4.34
C THR A 169 -13.53 0.82 3.43
N ASN A 170 -14.04 0.41 2.27
CA ASN A 170 -14.90 1.28 1.47
C ASN A 170 -16.09 0.50 0.92
N GLU A 171 -17.19 1.22 0.71
CA GLU A 171 -18.44 0.65 0.20
C GLU A 171 -18.42 0.55 -1.34
N HIS A 172 -17.54 1.32 -1.99
CA HIS A 172 -17.43 1.39 -3.44
C HIS A 172 -16.07 0.90 -3.91
N ASP A 173 -16.04 0.19 -5.02
CA ASP A 173 -14.83 0.06 -5.82
C ASP A 173 -14.50 1.44 -6.42
N TYR A 174 -13.24 1.86 -6.39
CA TYR A 174 -12.84 3.11 -7.03
C TYR A 174 -13.22 3.11 -8.51
N VAL A 175 -13.18 1.96 -9.17
CA VAL A 175 -13.58 1.81 -10.57
C VAL A 175 -15.09 2.02 -10.73
N ASP A 176 -15.91 1.42 -9.85
CA ASP A 176 -17.37 1.65 -9.88
C ASP A 176 -17.71 3.11 -9.60
N ALA A 177 -17.05 3.74 -8.60
CA ALA A 177 -17.26 5.15 -8.29
C ALA A 177 -16.87 6.09 -9.45
N ILE A 178 -15.84 5.74 -10.22
CA ILE A 178 -15.50 6.45 -11.45
C ILE A 178 -16.63 6.35 -12.47
N TRP A 179 -17.23 5.18 -12.65
CA TRP A 179 -18.32 4.97 -13.61
C TRP A 179 -19.66 5.54 -13.14
N GLU A 180 -19.80 5.89 -11.86
CA GLU A 180 -20.93 6.69 -11.39
C GLU A 180 -20.90 8.12 -11.96
N VAL A 181 -19.70 8.70 -12.15
CA VAL A 181 -19.50 10.08 -12.60
C VAL A 181 -19.06 10.20 -14.06
N ILE A 182 -18.46 9.16 -14.64
CA ILE A 182 -18.03 9.13 -16.04
C ILE A 182 -18.97 8.23 -16.85
N ASP A 183 -19.29 8.63 -18.08
CA ASP A 183 -19.95 7.75 -19.04
C ASP A 183 -18.94 6.71 -19.53
N GLU A 184 -19.04 5.48 -19.00
CA GLU A 184 -18.11 4.39 -19.24
C GLU A 184 -18.01 4.03 -20.72
N GLU A 185 -19.14 3.91 -21.42
CA GLU A 185 -19.18 3.55 -22.84
C GLU A 185 -18.55 4.66 -23.71
N ALA A 186 -18.88 5.90 -23.41
CA ALA A 186 -18.30 7.04 -24.11
C ALA A 186 -16.80 7.16 -23.86
N PHE A 187 -16.32 6.89 -22.62
CA PHE A 187 -14.91 6.91 -22.29
C PHE A 187 -14.11 5.83 -23.02
N TYR A 188 -14.61 4.60 -23.08
CA TYR A 188 -13.93 3.54 -23.84
C TYR A 188 -13.91 3.78 -25.34
N LYS A 189 -14.98 4.37 -25.92
CA LYS A 189 -15.00 4.78 -27.32
C LYS A 189 -13.95 5.87 -27.59
N PHE A 190 -13.88 6.88 -26.73
CA PHE A 190 -12.88 7.95 -26.80
C PHE A 190 -11.45 7.37 -26.74
N TRP A 191 -11.16 6.53 -25.75
CA TRP A 191 -9.87 5.91 -25.55
C TRP A 191 -9.43 5.03 -26.72
N ALA A 192 -10.34 4.14 -27.17
CA ALA A 192 -10.08 3.26 -28.31
C ALA A 192 -9.84 4.06 -29.60
N LEU A 193 -10.58 5.15 -29.84
CA LEU A 193 -10.42 5.99 -31.01
C LEU A 193 -9.07 6.71 -31.02
N GLU A 194 -8.62 7.26 -29.91
CA GLU A 194 -7.29 7.87 -29.78
C GLU A 194 -6.18 6.87 -30.10
N GLY A 195 -6.27 5.66 -29.58
CA GLY A 195 -5.31 4.58 -29.86
C GLY A 195 -5.32 4.17 -31.34
N LEU A 196 -6.51 4.03 -31.95
CA LEU A 196 -6.65 3.64 -33.35
C LEU A 196 -6.10 4.70 -34.31
N LEU A 197 -6.29 5.98 -34.00
CA LEU A 197 -5.81 7.10 -34.80
C LEU A 197 -4.36 7.49 -34.52
N SER A 198 -3.69 6.81 -33.60
CA SER A 198 -2.32 7.11 -33.13
C SER A 198 -2.18 8.56 -32.66
N PHE A 199 -3.19 9.05 -31.92
CA PHE A 199 -3.19 10.40 -31.37
C PHE A 199 -2.28 10.45 -30.12
N TRP A 200 -0.98 10.54 -30.37
CA TRP A 200 0.05 10.46 -29.31
C TRP A 200 0.02 11.64 -28.33
N ASP A 201 -0.44 12.82 -28.76
CA ASP A 201 -0.54 14.02 -27.94
C ASP A 201 -1.93 14.16 -27.25
N GLY A 202 -2.73 13.12 -27.30
CA GLY A 202 -4.02 13.02 -26.63
C GLY A 202 -3.92 12.51 -25.18
N TYR A 203 -5.07 12.18 -24.62
CA TYR A 203 -5.19 11.68 -23.26
C TYR A 203 -4.41 10.37 -23.05
N THR A 204 -4.50 9.43 -23.99
CA THR A 204 -3.91 8.10 -23.86
C THR A 204 -2.38 8.09 -23.98
N GLY A 205 -1.82 9.02 -24.73
CA GLY A 205 -0.37 9.15 -24.92
C GLY A 205 0.28 10.10 -23.93
N ASN A 206 -0.02 11.40 -24.08
CA ASN A 206 0.65 12.47 -23.35
C ASN A 206 -0.19 13.09 -22.22
N ARG A 207 -1.40 12.58 -21.99
CA ARG A 207 -2.38 13.12 -21.02
C ARG A 207 -2.71 14.58 -21.25
N ASN A 208 -2.78 14.98 -22.51
CA ASN A 208 -2.98 16.35 -22.97
C ASN A 208 -4.10 16.39 -24.02
N ASN A 209 -4.41 17.56 -24.54
CA ASN A 209 -5.31 17.79 -25.68
C ASN A 209 -6.66 17.07 -25.57
N TYR A 210 -7.35 17.21 -24.44
CA TYR A 210 -8.71 16.76 -24.24
C TYR A 210 -9.52 17.75 -23.40
N PHE A 211 -10.84 17.71 -23.56
CA PHE A 211 -11.79 18.38 -22.69
C PHE A 211 -12.59 17.38 -21.88
N ILE A 212 -13.05 17.81 -20.72
CA ILE A 212 -14.06 17.10 -19.95
C ILE A 212 -15.35 17.93 -20.00
N TYR A 213 -16.43 17.31 -20.45
CA TYR A 213 -17.75 17.91 -20.55
C TYR A 213 -18.74 17.22 -19.61
N LEU A 214 -19.40 17.97 -18.74
CA LEU A 214 -20.50 17.46 -17.93
C LEU A 214 -21.79 17.53 -18.76
N ASN A 215 -22.35 16.35 -19.10
CA ASN A 215 -23.61 16.25 -19.84
C ASN A 215 -24.78 16.56 -18.89
N PRO A 216 -25.51 17.66 -19.08
CA PRO A 216 -26.60 18.02 -18.18
C PRO A 216 -27.81 17.10 -18.24
N GLY A 217 -27.94 16.28 -19.31
CA GLY A 217 -29.02 15.33 -19.47
C GLY A 217 -28.79 14.02 -18.69
N THR A 218 -27.55 13.61 -18.48
CA THR A 218 -27.18 12.38 -17.78
C THR A 218 -26.48 12.62 -16.44
N GLY A 219 -25.98 13.82 -16.21
CA GLY A 219 -25.14 14.15 -15.04
C GLY A 219 -23.75 13.51 -15.11
N LYS A 220 -23.34 12.94 -16.23
CA LYS A 220 -22.05 12.25 -16.39
C LYS A 220 -21.03 13.06 -17.15
N LEU A 221 -19.75 12.83 -16.84
CA LEU A 221 -18.61 13.42 -17.51
C LEU A 221 -18.28 12.64 -18.78
N HIS A 222 -18.01 13.36 -19.85
CA HIS A 222 -17.55 12.83 -21.15
C HIS A 222 -16.19 13.43 -21.48
N PHE A 223 -15.30 12.59 -21.97
CA PHE A 223 -14.01 13.00 -22.51
C PHE A 223 -14.14 13.27 -24.01
N MET A 224 -13.55 14.35 -24.48
CA MET A 224 -13.58 14.74 -25.90
C MET A 224 -12.16 15.13 -26.33
N PRO A 225 -11.70 14.66 -27.51
CA PRO A 225 -10.39 15.02 -28.03
C PRO A 225 -10.36 16.51 -28.43
N TRP A 226 -9.21 17.12 -28.27
CA TRP A 226 -8.93 18.49 -28.69
C TRP A 226 -7.60 18.55 -29.43
N GLY A 227 -7.47 19.44 -30.45
CA GLY A 227 -6.22 19.64 -31.15
C GLY A 227 -5.72 18.39 -31.88
N ALA A 228 -6.63 17.71 -32.58
CA ALA A 228 -6.33 16.46 -33.30
C ALA A 228 -5.52 16.72 -34.59
N ASP A 229 -4.47 17.53 -34.49
CA ASP A 229 -3.52 17.88 -35.55
C ASP A 229 -2.35 16.91 -35.69
N CYS A 230 -2.15 16.03 -34.68
CA CYS A 230 -1.11 15.01 -34.62
C CYS A 230 -1.65 13.58 -34.82
N LEU A 231 -2.65 13.42 -35.71
CA LEU A 231 -3.21 12.11 -36.06
C LEU A 231 -2.33 11.38 -37.06
N PHE A 232 -2.24 10.02 -36.89
CA PHE A 232 -1.50 9.13 -37.80
C PHE A 232 0.00 9.39 -37.87
N GLU A 233 0.56 10.15 -36.96
CA GLU A 233 2.03 10.31 -36.83
C GLU A 233 2.60 9.06 -36.14
N LYS A 234 3.77 8.56 -36.64
CA LYS A 234 4.47 7.38 -36.10
C LYS A 234 5.73 7.81 -35.36
#